data_0c45a38721aac389e7b2ec2ea12c2d61
#
_entry.id   0c45a38721aac389e7b2ec2ea12c2d61
#
_cell.length_a   1.000
_cell.length_b   1.000
_cell.length_c   1.000
_cell.angle_alpha   90.00
_cell.angle_beta   90.00
_cell.angle_gamma   90.00
#
_symmetry.space_group_name_H-M   'P 1'
#
loop_
_entity.id
_entity.type
_entity.pdbx_description
1 polymer ?
#
loop_
_entity_poly.entity_id
_entity_poly.type
_entity_poly.pdbx_seq_one_letter_code
_entity_poly.pdbx_strand_id
1 'polypeptide(L)'
;VGGRCVTHPGVRKVCFTGSTAVGQGIMRKAADQLKRVTLELGGKSANIVFADADVEKAAASAPMSFLDNAGQDCCARTRILVQRKVYDAFMERFEAAIRAVRVGDPGDESTEMGPMVSSGQRDTVRSFVEDAEATGHAAPDIAFRGSAPEGKGWWYPPTVLMAHGTDDRAWREEIFGPVVSVMPFDDEADAIAKANDTAYGLSGSIWTRDVGRAIRVSRAVEAGNLSVNSHSSVRYSTPFGGFKASGIGRELGPDALDAFTETKNVFFDTQA
;
A
#
# COMPACT_ATOMS: atom_id res chain seq x y z
N VAL A 1 8.34 -13.45 -23.29
CA VAL A 1 9.51 -13.94 -22.51
C VAL A 1 9.07 -14.42 -21.14
N GLY A 2 8.41 -13.63 -20.30
CA GLY A 2 8.07 -13.97 -18.91
C GLY A 2 7.30 -15.27 -18.74
N GLY A 3 6.26 -15.51 -19.55
CA GLY A 3 5.50 -16.78 -19.50
C GLY A 3 6.36 -18.01 -19.75
N ARG A 4 7.37 -17.91 -20.64
CA ARG A 4 8.30 -19.02 -20.92
C ARG A 4 9.24 -19.28 -19.74
N CYS A 5 9.69 -18.24 -19.02
CA CYS A 5 10.49 -18.42 -17.82
C CYS A 5 9.70 -19.20 -16.75
N VAL A 6 8.43 -18.85 -16.53
CA VAL A 6 7.58 -19.54 -15.55
C VAL A 6 7.42 -21.03 -15.87
N THR A 7 7.29 -21.41 -17.15
CA THR A 7 7.03 -22.81 -17.55
C THR A 7 8.29 -23.58 -17.94
N HIS A 8 9.47 -22.97 -17.97
CA HIS A 8 10.70 -23.65 -18.40
C HIS A 8 11.19 -24.65 -17.34
N PRO A 9 11.48 -25.93 -17.70
CA PRO A 9 11.85 -26.96 -16.71
C PRO A 9 13.17 -26.68 -15.97
N GLY A 10 14.09 -25.90 -16.59
CA GLY A 10 15.35 -25.50 -15.97
C GLY A 10 15.22 -24.38 -14.93
N VAL A 11 14.04 -23.77 -14.76
CA VAL A 11 13.77 -22.74 -13.74
C VAL A 11 13.07 -23.38 -12.56
N ARG A 12 13.71 -23.37 -11.39
CA ARG A 12 13.17 -23.98 -10.16
C ARG A 12 12.46 -23.00 -9.25
N LYS A 13 12.80 -21.72 -9.31
CA LYS A 13 12.20 -20.67 -8.52
C LYS A 13 11.81 -19.48 -9.39
N VAL A 14 10.66 -18.88 -9.08
CA VAL A 14 10.18 -17.65 -9.71
C VAL A 14 9.97 -16.60 -8.62
N CYS A 15 10.57 -15.42 -8.79
CA CYS A 15 10.25 -14.21 -8.05
C CYS A 15 9.54 -13.25 -8.99
N PHE A 16 8.48 -12.61 -8.50
CA PHE A 16 7.69 -11.69 -9.30
C PHE A 16 7.13 -10.56 -8.43
N THR A 17 7.24 -9.34 -8.94
CA THR A 17 6.57 -8.16 -8.41
C THR A 17 5.60 -7.62 -9.46
N GLY A 18 4.36 -7.37 -9.08
CA GLY A 18 3.33 -6.82 -9.98
C GLY A 18 1.91 -7.04 -9.48
N SER A 19 0.93 -7.06 -10.40
CA SER A 19 -0.47 -7.18 -10.02
C SER A 19 -0.83 -8.56 -9.45
N THR A 20 -1.78 -8.59 -8.52
CA THR A 20 -2.29 -9.82 -7.89
C THR A 20 -2.79 -10.83 -8.93
N ALA A 21 -3.49 -10.37 -9.98
CA ALA A 21 -3.99 -11.26 -11.04
C ALA A 21 -2.86 -11.97 -11.80
N VAL A 22 -1.77 -11.26 -12.09
CA VAL A 22 -0.60 -11.86 -12.76
C VAL A 22 0.12 -12.82 -11.81
N GLY A 23 0.29 -12.47 -10.53
CA GLY A 23 0.89 -13.34 -9.52
C GLY A 23 0.13 -14.67 -9.36
N GLN A 24 -1.20 -14.61 -9.30
CA GLN A 24 -2.07 -15.81 -9.29
C GLN A 24 -1.89 -16.66 -10.55
N GLY A 25 -1.76 -16.03 -11.72
CA GLY A 25 -1.48 -16.71 -12.98
C GLY A 25 -0.12 -17.41 -12.98
N ILE A 26 0.89 -16.81 -12.37
CA ILE A 26 2.22 -17.41 -12.18
C ILE A 26 2.12 -18.62 -11.25
N MET A 27 1.44 -18.51 -10.11
CA MET A 27 1.27 -19.64 -9.18
C MET A 27 0.61 -20.85 -9.85
N ARG A 28 -0.48 -20.63 -10.61
CA ARG A 28 -1.16 -21.73 -11.34
C ARG A 28 -0.20 -22.45 -12.29
N LYS A 29 0.61 -21.72 -13.06
CA LYS A 29 1.58 -22.31 -13.99
C LYS A 29 2.80 -22.93 -13.28
N ALA A 30 3.20 -22.40 -12.16
CA ALA A 30 4.32 -22.92 -11.36
C ALA A 30 3.97 -24.25 -10.69
N ALA A 31 2.70 -24.45 -10.36
CA ALA A 31 2.19 -25.66 -9.70
C ALA A 31 2.46 -26.94 -10.50
N ASP A 32 2.35 -26.90 -11.85
CA ASP A 32 2.58 -28.06 -12.71
C ASP A 32 3.99 -28.67 -12.56
N GLN A 33 4.96 -27.88 -12.12
CA GLN A 33 6.35 -28.30 -11.94
C GLN A 33 6.84 -28.14 -10.50
N LEU A 34 5.94 -27.89 -9.54
CA LEU A 34 6.23 -27.69 -8.12
C LEU A 34 7.31 -26.64 -7.88
N LYS A 35 7.31 -25.57 -8.67
CA LYS A 35 8.29 -24.47 -8.53
C LYS A 35 8.00 -23.67 -7.27
N ARG A 36 9.06 -23.27 -6.60
CA ARG A 36 8.96 -22.27 -5.54
C ARG A 36 8.66 -20.90 -6.12
N VAL A 37 7.80 -20.14 -5.45
CA VAL A 37 7.46 -18.78 -5.84
C VAL A 37 7.63 -17.82 -4.67
N THR A 38 8.10 -16.60 -4.96
CA THR A 38 7.98 -15.44 -4.10
C THR A 38 7.24 -14.39 -4.90
N LEU A 39 6.17 -13.85 -4.32
CA LEU A 39 5.28 -12.91 -5.00
C LEU A 39 5.12 -11.66 -4.13
N GLU A 40 5.49 -10.52 -4.68
CA GLU A 40 5.22 -9.19 -4.15
C GLU A 40 4.15 -8.55 -5.02
N LEU A 41 2.95 -8.39 -4.46
CA LEU A 41 1.76 -8.04 -5.23
C LEU A 41 1.17 -6.72 -4.74
N GLY A 42 -0.07 -6.44 -5.12
CA GLY A 42 -0.75 -5.20 -4.80
C GLY A 42 -0.98 -4.96 -3.31
N GLY A 43 -1.33 -3.74 -2.97
CA GLY A 43 -1.60 -3.33 -1.60
C GLY A 43 -2.77 -2.35 -1.50
N LYS A 44 -3.35 -2.28 -0.30
CA LYS A 44 -4.32 -1.26 0.11
C LYS A 44 -4.03 -0.87 1.55
N SER A 45 -2.83 -0.35 1.76
CA SER A 45 -2.22 -0.16 3.07
C SER A 45 -2.93 0.90 3.90
N ALA A 46 -3.07 0.66 5.20
CA ALA A 46 -3.72 1.56 6.13
C ALA A 46 -2.71 2.50 6.80
N ASN A 47 -3.09 3.78 6.96
CA ASN A 47 -2.46 4.76 7.81
C ASN A 47 -3.41 5.04 8.98
N ILE A 48 -3.08 4.58 10.19
CA ILE A 48 -3.97 4.62 11.37
C ILE A 48 -3.48 5.71 12.33
N VAL A 49 -4.29 6.73 12.56
CA VAL A 49 -3.95 7.90 13.39
C VAL A 49 -4.83 7.95 14.63
N PHE A 50 -4.27 7.64 15.79
CA PHE A 50 -4.94 7.73 17.09
C PHE A 50 -4.90 9.15 17.63
N ALA A 51 -5.85 9.49 18.52
CA ALA A 51 -6.00 10.83 19.07
C ALA A 51 -4.82 11.28 19.96
N ASP A 52 -4.05 10.36 20.49
CA ASP A 52 -2.85 10.64 21.30
C ASP A 52 -1.58 10.83 20.46
N ALA A 53 -1.67 10.67 19.15
CA ALA A 53 -0.55 10.86 18.24
C ALA A 53 -0.13 12.35 18.13
N ASP A 54 1.01 12.57 17.52
CA ASP A 54 1.36 13.88 16.96
C ASP A 54 0.57 14.06 15.66
N VAL A 55 -0.65 14.56 15.80
CA VAL A 55 -1.63 14.69 14.70
C VAL A 55 -1.11 15.65 13.62
N GLU A 56 -0.42 16.73 14.02
CA GLU A 56 0.16 17.69 13.07
C GLU A 56 1.22 17.02 12.19
N LYS A 57 2.15 16.29 12.79
CA LYS A 57 3.18 15.56 12.08
C LYS A 57 2.57 14.46 11.20
N ALA A 58 1.58 13.71 11.72
CA ALA A 58 0.90 12.66 10.97
C ALA A 58 0.21 13.22 9.72
N ALA A 59 -0.52 14.33 9.84
CA ALA A 59 -1.22 14.98 8.74
C ALA A 59 -0.24 15.62 7.72
N ALA A 60 0.78 16.33 8.20
CA ALA A 60 1.78 16.97 7.34
C ALA A 60 2.59 15.97 6.52
N SER A 61 2.88 14.77 7.06
CA SER A 61 3.62 13.72 6.36
C SER A 61 2.74 12.79 5.53
N ALA A 62 1.43 12.82 5.71
CA ALA A 62 0.48 11.92 5.04
C ALA A 62 0.52 11.99 3.50
N PRO A 63 0.69 13.16 2.84
CA PRO A 63 0.79 13.22 1.38
C PRO A 63 1.84 12.26 0.83
N MET A 64 3.07 12.31 1.32
CA MET A 64 4.17 11.48 0.82
C MET A 64 4.06 10.00 1.22
N SER A 65 3.11 9.64 2.07
CA SER A 65 2.81 8.24 2.35
C SER A 65 2.08 7.51 1.22
N PHE A 66 1.48 8.27 0.27
CA PHE A 66 0.76 7.70 -0.87
C PHE A 66 1.02 8.40 -2.21
N LEU A 67 1.74 9.55 -2.23
CA LEU A 67 2.03 10.29 -3.46
C LEU A 67 3.41 9.98 -4.04
N ASP A 68 4.26 9.27 -3.31
CA ASP A 68 5.54 8.81 -3.85
C ASP A 68 5.30 8.05 -5.17
N ASN A 69 6.13 8.32 -6.17
CA ASN A 69 5.96 7.80 -7.53
C ASN A 69 4.54 8.02 -8.12
N ALA A 70 3.92 9.17 -7.83
CA ALA A 70 2.54 9.51 -8.22
C ALA A 70 1.50 8.47 -7.73
N GLY A 71 1.71 7.91 -6.54
CA GLY A 71 0.84 6.88 -5.96
C GLY A 71 0.94 5.51 -6.60
N GLN A 72 1.89 5.30 -7.50
CA GLN A 72 2.15 4.04 -8.18
C GLN A 72 3.16 3.21 -7.37
N ASP A 73 2.81 2.94 -6.12
CA ASP A 73 3.59 2.16 -5.15
C ASP A 73 2.68 1.17 -4.43
N CYS A 74 3.08 -0.09 -4.41
CA CYS A 74 2.35 -1.17 -3.72
C CYS A 74 2.24 -0.93 -2.21
N CYS A 75 3.19 -0.19 -1.62
CA CYS A 75 3.20 0.19 -0.20
C CYS A 75 2.42 1.48 0.10
N ALA A 76 1.89 2.19 -0.88
CA ALA A 76 1.17 3.44 -0.70
C ALA A 76 0.05 3.31 0.36
N ARG A 77 0.02 4.23 1.35
CA ARG A 77 -1.00 4.25 2.41
C ARG A 77 -2.28 4.89 1.89
N THR A 78 -2.97 4.20 1.00
CA THR A 78 -4.13 4.71 0.27
C THR A 78 -5.45 4.62 1.04
N ARG A 79 -5.43 4.12 2.29
CA ARG A 79 -6.51 4.21 3.25
C ARG A 79 -6.02 4.91 4.51
N ILE A 80 -6.62 6.06 4.87
CA ILE A 80 -6.29 6.78 6.09
C ILE A 80 -7.46 6.61 7.07
N LEU A 81 -7.15 6.04 8.23
CA LEU A 81 -8.06 5.87 9.36
C LEU A 81 -7.69 6.88 10.44
N VAL A 82 -8.60 7.78 10.77
CA VAL A 82 -8.36 8.83 11.77
C VAL A 82 -9.33 8.70 12.92
N GLN A 83 -8.84 8.69 14.16
CA GLN A 83 -9.72 8.61 15.31
C GLN A 83 -10.63 9.84 15.36
N ARG A 84 -11.95 9.64 15.54
CA ARG A 84 -12.99 10.65 15.41
C ARG A 84 -12.70 11.94 16.21
N LYS A 85 -12.09 11.81 17.38
CA LYS A 85 -11.77 12.96 18.25
C LYS A 85 -10.81 13.98 17.62
N VAL A 86 -10.00 13.56 16.66
CA VAL A 86 -8.98 14.40 16.02
C VAL A 86 -9.19 14.49 14.49
N TYR A 87 -10.32 13.98 14.02
CA TYR A 87 -10.60 13.88 12.58
C TYR A 87 -10.57 15.25 11.88
N ASP A 88 -11.31 16.22 12.39
CA ASP A 88 -11.41 17.55 11.78
C ASP A 88 -10.05 18.27 11.79
N ALA A 89 -9.32 18.22 12.90
CA ALA A 89 -7.99 18.81 13.01
C ALA A 89 -6.98 18.14 12.06
N PHE A 90 -7.07 16.81 11.89
CA PHE A 90 -6.26 16.09 10.93
C PHE A 90 -6.59 16.52 9.50
N MET A 91 -7.88 16.56 9.12
CA MET A 91 -8.33 16.90 7.78
C MET A 91 -7.93 18.32 7.38
N GLU A 92 -8.05 19.30 8.28
CA GLU A 92 -7.61 20.69 8.04
C GLU A 92 -6.11 20.75 7.69
N ARG A 93 -5.27 20.08 8.48
CA ARG A 93 -3.81 20.05 8.26
C ARG A 93 -3.44 19.24 7.02
N PHE A 94 -4.14 18.15 6.78
CA PHE A 94 -3.92 17.30 5.62
C PHE A 94 -4.31 18.00 4.32
N GLU A 95 -5.42 18.76 4.29
CA GLU A 95 -5.79 19.58 3.15
C GLU A 95 -4.69 20.61 2.80
N ALA A 96 -4.21 21.33 3.81
CA ALA A 96 -3.12 22.28 3.62
C ALA A 96 -1.86 21.61 3.04
N ALA A 97 -1.51 20.43 3.56
CA ALA A 97 -0.37 19.66 3.08
C ALA A 97 -0.55 19.14 1.65
N ILE A 98 -1.74 18.65 1.28
CA ILE A 98 -2.06 18.21 -0.11
C ILE A 98 -1.99 19.38 -1.09
N ARG A 99 -2.51 20.55 -0.71
CA ARG A 99 -2.48 21.75 -1.58
C ARG A 99 -1.07 22.29 -1.78
N ALA A 100 -0.16 22.03 -0.86
CA ALA A 100 1.23 22.45 -0.93
C ALA A 100 2.10 21.53 -1.81
N VAL A 101 1.64 20.33 -2.17
CA VAL A 101 2.42 19.39 -3.00
C VAL A 101 2.68 19.98 -4.38
N ARG A 102 3.94 20.07 -4.74
CA ARG A 102 4.40 20.55 -6.05
C ARG A 102 4.39 19.40 -7.05
N VAL A 103 3.36 19.40 -7.91
CA VAL A 103 3.26 18.47 -9.03
C VAL A 103 3.88 19.10 -10.27
N GLY A 104 4.84 18.43 -10.89
CA GLY A 104 5.59 19.04 -11.98
C GLY A 104 6.49 18.09 -12.76
N ASP A 105 7.34 18.69 -13.60
CA ASP A 105 8.33 17.98 -14.38
C ASP A 105 9.30 17.23 -13.45
N PRO A 106 9.49 15.92 -13.62
CA PRO A 106 10.43 15.14 -12.80
C PRO A 106 11.91 15.54 -12.99
N GLY A 107 12.24 16.33 -14.00
CA GLY A 107 13.55 16.94 -14.17
C GLY A 107 13.79 18.20 -13.31
N ASP A 108 12.77 18.74 -12.67
CA ASP A 108 12.88 19.88 -11.74
C ASP A 108 13.02 19.34 -10.30
N GLU A 109 14.12 19.69 -9.64
CA GLU A 109 14.42 19.29 -8.25
C GLU A 109 13.38 19.75 -7.22
N SER A 110 12.59 20.79 -7.55
CA SER A 110 11.50 21.25 -6.68
C SER A 110 10.22 20.40 -6.78
N THR A 111 10.10 19.53 -7.80
CA THR A 111 8.95 18.66 -7.99
C THR A 111 8.89 17.56 -6.92
N GLU A 112 7.73 17.42 -6.30
CA GLU A 112 7.47 16.38 -5.27
C GLU A 112 6.68 15.21 -5.84
N MET A 113 5.89 15.44 -6.89
CA MET A 113 5.14 14.39 -7.59
C MET A 113 5.19 14.61 -9.10
N GLY A 114 5.61 13.58 -9.83
CA GLY A 114 5.63 13.57 -11.28
C GLY A 114 4.30 13.11 -11.91
N PRO A 115 4.27 12.89 -13.24
CA PRO A 115 3.09 12.38 -13.94
C PRO A 115 2.88 10.88 -13.71
N MET A 116 1.68 10.39 -14.06
CA MET A 116 1.38 8.97 -14.16
C MET A 116 2.21 8.30 -15.28
N VAL A 117 2.42 7.00 -15.20
CA VAL A 117 3.22 6.22 -16.16
C VAL A 117 2.60 6.18 -17.57
N SER A 118 1.28 6.28 -17.69
CA SER A 118 0.57 6.19 -18.96
C SER A 118 -0.82 6.83 -18.91
N SER A 119 -1.40 7.11 -20.09
CA SER A 119 -2.80 7.54 -20.20
C SER A 119 -3.76 6.48 -19.67
N GLY A 120 -3.51 5.20 -19.97
CA GLY A 120 -4.36 4.11 -19.50
C GLY A 120 -4.43 4.02 -17.98
N GLN A 121 -3.29 4.18 -17.28
CA GLN A 121 -3.28 4.20 -15.82
C GLN A 121 -3.96 5.46 -15.27
N ARG A 122 -3.73 6.63 -15.87
CA ARG A 122 -4.45 7.85 -15.51
C ARG A 122 -5.97 7.70 -15.65
N ASP A 123 -6.42 7.08 -16.75
CA ASP A 123 -7.84 6.87 -17.00
C ASP A 123 -8.45 5.84 -16.03
N THR A 124 -7.68 4.83 -15.64
CA THR A 124 -8.05 3.92 -14.53
C THR A 124 -8.24 4.69 -13.23
N VAL A 125 -7.27 5.54 -12.84
CA VAL A 125 -7.39 6.37 -11.63
C VAL A 125 -8.61 7.27 -11.68
N ARG A 126 -8.86 7.89 -12.84
CA ARG A 126 -10.03 8.75 -13.06
C ARG A 126 -11.34 7.98 -12.81
N SER A 127 -11.44 6.73 -13.30
CA SER A 127 -12.67 5.94 -13.12
C SER A 127 -13.03 5.69 -11.65
N PHE A 128 -12.04 5.55 -10.77
CA PHE A 128 -12.30 5.40 -9.34
C PHE A 128 -12.88 6.66 -8.70
N VAL A 129 -12.42 7.83 -9.16
CA VAL A 129 -12.92 9.11 -8.65
C VAL A 129 -14.30 9.41 -9.21
N GLU A 130 -14.53 9.16 -10.50
CA GLU A 130 -15.85 9.30 -11.14
C GLU A 130 -16.89 8.35 -10.53
N ASP A 131 -16.49 7.10 -10.22
CA ASP A 131 -17.38 6.16 -9.53
C ASP A 131 -17.75 6.65 -8.13
N ALA A 132 -16.79 7.21 -7.37
CA ALA A 132 -17.06 7.79 -6.06
C ALA A 132 -18.06 8.97 -6.17
N GLU A 133 -17.86 9.89 -7.12
CA GLU A 133 -18.75 11.03 -7.35
C GLU A 133 -20.17 10.59 -7.80
N ALA A 134 -20.29 9.45 -8.46
CA ALA A 134 -21.56 8.93 -8.97
C ALA A 134 -22.43 8.23 -7.90
N THR A 135 -21.91 7.95 -6.71
CA THR A 135 -22.65 7.22 -5.65
C THR A 135 -23.81 8.01 -5.07
N GLY A 136 -23.81 9.34 -5.20
CA GLY A 136 -24.92 10.20 -4.77
C GLY A 136 -25.08 10.29 -3.26
N HIS A 137 -24.02 10.11 -2.49
CA HIS A 137 -24.04 10.31 -1.04
C HIS A 137 -24.44 11.76 -0.67
N ALA A 138 -25.03 11.93 0.50
CA ALA A 138 -25.41 13.26 1.01
C ALA A 138 -24.21 14.16 1.34
N ALA A 139 -23.04 13.57 1.65
CA ALA A 139 -21.79 14.26 1.86
C ALA A 139 -20.90 14.20 0.60
N PRO A 140 -20.03 15.19 0.36
CA PRO A 140 -19.15 15.17 -0.80
C PRO A 140 -18.19 13.97 -0.75
N ASP A 141 -18.14 13.23 -1.85
CA ASP A 141 -17.24 12.07 -1.99
C ASP A 141 -15.78 12.50 -2.13
N ILE A 142 -15.55 13.69 -2.71
CA ILE A 142 -14.24 14.32 -2.76
C ILE A 142 -14.13 15.34 -1.63
N ALA A 143 -13.22 15.07 -0.69
CA ALA A 143 -12.93 16.01 0.39
C ALA A 143 -12.19 17.25 -0.14
N PHE A 144 -11.07 17.00 -0.86
CA PHE A 144 -10.26 18.06 -1.50
C PHE A 144 -9.31 17.48 -2.54
N ARG A 145 -8.76 18.38 -3.36
CA ARG A 145 -7.72 18.06 -4.36
C ARG A 145 -6.56 19.06 -4.28
N GLY A 146 -5.37 18.59 -4.64
CA GLY A 146 -4.24 19.45 -4.98
C GLY A 146 -4.34 19.96 -6.42
N SER A 147 -3.26 20.54 -6.90
CA SER A 147 -3.12 20.99 -8.29
C SER A 147 -2.26 20.03 -9.10
N ALA A 148 -2.43 20.06 -10.42
CA ALA A 148 -1.57 19.40 -11.37
C ALA A 148 -1.40 20.26 -12.63
N PRO A 149 -0.26 20.14 -13.37
CA PRO A 149 -0.08 20.85 -14.63
C PRO A 149 -1.11 20.45 -15.68
N GLU A 150 -1.37 21.35 -16.62
CA GLU A 150 -2.13 21.08 -17.83
C GLU A 150 -1.19 20.80 -19.02
N GLY A 151 -1.73 20.23 -20.10
CA GLY A 151 -1.00 20.03 -21.35
C GLY A 151 -0.30 18.68 -21.46
N LYS A 152 0.92 18.65 -21.99
CA LYS A 152 1.65 17.39 -22.25
C LYS A 152 2.04 16.69 -20.95
N GLY A 153 1.72 15.38 -20.85
CA GLY A 153 1.98 14.55 -19.69
C GLY A 153 0.70 13.82 -19.23
N TRP A 154 0.90 12.78 -18.43
CA TRP A 154 -0.22 12.00 -17.87
C TRP A 154 -0.54 12.50 -16.46
N TRP A 155 -0.83 13.78 -16.34
CA TRP A 155 -1.06 14.47 -15.08
C TRP A 155 -2.37 14.02 -14.40
N TYR A 156 -2.33 13.84 -13.10
CA TYR A 156 -3.50 13.66 -12.25
C TYR A 156 -3.28 14.37 -10.91
N PRO A 157 -4.21 15.20 -10.43
CA PRO A 157 -4.02 15.91 -9.17
C PRO A 157 -4.10 14.96 -7.96
N PRO A 158 -3.31 15.19 -6.90
CA PRO A 158 -3.52 14.53 -5.62
C PRO A 158 -4.98 14.68 -5.19
N THR A 159 -5.67 13.57 -4.93
CA THR A 159 -7.11 13.57 -4.65
C THR A 159 -7.41 12.80 -3.37
N VAL A 160 -8.17 13.40 -2.48
CA VAL A 160 -8.61 12.81 -1.22
C VAL A 160 -10.11 12.56 -1.28
N LEU A 161 -10.50 11.30 -1.12
CA LEU A 161 -11.88 10.85 -1.09
C LEU A 161 -12.35 10.65 0.36
N MET A 162 -13.61 10.94 0.62
CA MET A 162 -14.29 10.52 1.84
C MET A 162 -14.83 9.11 1.63
N ALA A 163 -14.42 8.16 2.45
CA ALA A 163 -15.01 6.84 2.42
C ALA A 163 -16.25 6.80 3.33
N HIS A 164 -17.38 6.40 2.76
CA HIS A 164 -18.66 6.29 3.45
C HIS A 164 -18.91 4.89 4.03
N GLY A 165 -18.21 3.90 3.51
CA GLY A 165 -18.23 2.53 3.99
C GLY A 165 -17.02 1.73 3.54
N THR A 166 -16.82 0.57 4.18
CA THR A 166 -15.74 -0.34 3.79
C THR A 166 -16.03 -1.07 2.47
N ASP A 167 -17.24 -0.93 1.93
CA ASP A 167 -17.64 -1.49 0.62
C ASP A 167 -17.36 -0.56 -0.56
N ASP A 168 -16.97 0.69 -0.31
CA ASP A 168 -16.62 1.64 -1.37
C ASP A 168 -15.51 1.06 -2.25
N ARG A 169 -15.68 1.14 -3.57
CA ARG A 169 -14.70 0.62 -4.52
C ARG A 169 -13.32 1.23 -4.29
N ALA A 170 -13.26 2.55 -4.09
CA ALA A 170 -12.00 3.26 -3.83
C ALA A 170 -11.37 2.89 -2.47
N TRP A 171 -12.12 2.33 -1.52
CA TRP A 171 -11.60 1.80 -0.26
C TRP A 171 -11.06 0.37 -0.41
N ARG A 172 -11.71 -0.48 -1.22
CA ARG A 172 -11.38 -1.90 -1.35
C ARG A 172 -10.29 -2.20 -2.37
N GLU A 173 -10.33 -1.55 -3.53
CA GLU A 173 -9.47 -1.87 -4.66
C GLU A 173 -8.19 -1.02 -4.67
N GLU A 174 -7.12 -1.58 -5.19
CA GLU A 174 -5.86 -0.86 -5.43
C GLU A 174 -6.04 0.08 -6.62
N ILE A 175 -5.90 1.40 -6.39
CA ILE A 175 -6.05 2.42 -7.44
C ILE A 175 -4.75 2.59 -8.23
N PHE A 176 -3.60 2.45 -7.55
CA PHE A 176 -2.25 2.62 -8.09
C PHE A 176 -2.06 4.00 -8.75
N GLY A 177 -2.41 5.06 -7.98
CA GLY A 177 -2.36 6.45 -8.40
C GLY A 177 -2.52 7.42 -7.22
N PRO A 178 -2.47 8.74 -7.47
CA PRO A 178 -2.41 9.76 -6.43
C PRO A 178 -3.79 10.02 -5.77
N VAL A 179 -4.44 8.96 -5.35
CA VAL A 179 -5.77 8.98 -4.72
C VAL A 179 -5.75 8.21 -3.42
N VAL A 180 -6.28 8.81 -2.37
CA VAL A 180 -6.39 8.23 -1.03
C VAL A 180 -7.82 8.37 -0.53
N SER A 181 -8.30 7.37 0.23
CA SER A 181 -9.58 7.42 0.91
C SER A 181 -9.39 7.60 2.41
N VAL A 182 -10.19 8.46 3.04
CA VAL A 182 -10.14 8.76 4.48
C VAL A 182 -11.45 8.34 5.14
N MET A 183 -11.34 7.70 6.32
CA MET A 183 -12.48 7.27 7.11
C MET A 183 -12.22 7.50 8.61
N PRO A 184 -13.18 7.98 9.40
CA PRO A 184 -13.05 8.02 10.85
C PRO A 184 -13.19 6.63 11.47
N PHE A 185 -12.57 6.45 12.65
CA PHE A 185 -12.80 5.31 13.52
C PHE A 185 -13.05 5.76 14.96
N ASP A 186 -13.70 4.91 15.76
CA ASP A 186 -14.12 5.26 17.11
C ASP A 186 -13.11 4.82 18.18
N ASP A 187 -12.67 3.58 18.17
CA ASP A 187 -11.74 3.00 19.13
C ASP A 187 -10.71 2.06 18.48
N GLU A 188 -9.84 1.45 19.32
CA GLU A 188 -8.77 0.56 18.87
C GLU A 188 -9.30 -0.67 18.12
N ALA A 189 -10.42 -1.23 18.56
CA ALA A 189 -11.01 -2.41 17.93
C ALA A 189 -11.61 -2.07 16.56
N ASP A 190 -12.31 -0.93 16.43
CA ASP A 190 -12.84 -0.43 15.17
C ASP A 190 -11.73 -0.10 14.16
N ALA A 191 -10.63 0.51 14.63
CA ALA A 191 -9.46 0.76 13.78
C ALA A 191 -8.87 -0.52 13.20
N ILE A 192 -8.69 -1.55 14.04
CA ILE A 192 -8.16 -2.85 13.62
C ILE A 192 -9.11 -3.56 12.65
N ALA A 193 -10.42 -3.54 12.95
CA ALA A 193 -11.43 -4.14 12.07
C ALA A 193 -11.41 -3.50 10.68
N LYS A 194 -11.45 -2.17 10.60
CA LYS A 194 -11.39 -1.43 9.33
C LYS A 194 -10.06 -1.60 8.59
N ALA A 195 -8.95 -1.65 9.33
CA ALA A 195 -7.63 -1.88 8.72
C ALA A 195 -7.54 -3.25 8.05
N ASN A 196 -8.10 -4.29 8.68
CA ASN A 196 -8.07 -5.68 8.22
C ASN A 196 -9.16 -6.01 7.19
N ASP A 197 -10.20 -5.17 7.05
CA ASP A 197 -11.27 -5.36 6.07
C ASP A 197 -10.80 -5.02 4.64
N THR A 198 -9.92 -5.84 4.14
CA THR A 198 -9.35 -5.77 2.78
C THR A 198 -8.80 -7.14 2.39
N ALA A 199 -8.78 -7.42 1.09
CA ALA A 199 -8.10 -8.59 0.55
C ALA A 199 -6.56 -8.50 0.63
N TYR A 200 -6.03 -7.30 0.87
CA TYR A 200 -4.60 -7.03 0.89
C TYR A 200 -4.01 -7.03 2.31
N GLY A 201 -2.68 -7.07 2.39
CA GLY A 201 -1.96 -7.01 3.66
C GLY A 201 -0.46 -6.75 3.45
N LEU A 202 -0.09 -5.72 2.64
CA LEU A 202 1.32 -5.46 2.35
C LEU A 202 1.97 -4.60 3.44
N SER A 203 1.44 -3.40 3.65
CA SER A 203 2.09 -2.42 4.51
C SER A 203 1.08 -1.62 5.34
N GLY A 204 1.58 -0.81 6.29
CA GLY A 204 0.77 0.10 7.08
C GLY A 204 1.59 1.02 7.98
N SER A 205 0.92 2.03 8.52
CA SER A 205 1.49 2.98 9.48
C SER A 205 0.55 3.14 10.68
N ILE A 206 1.12 3.26 11.89
CA ILE A 206 0.38 3.44 13.14
C ILE A 206 0.95 4.68 13.83
N TRP A 207 0.10 5.65 14.13
CA TRP A 207 0.46 6.88 14.82
C TRP A 207 -0.16 6.90 16.21
N THR A 208 0.67 6.83 17.24
CA THR A 208 0.28 6.86 18.66
C THR A 208 1.49 7.17 19.54
N ARG A 209 1.27 7.77 20.70
CA ARG A 209 2.31 7.93 21.73
C ARG A 209 2.29 6.79 22.76
N ASP A 210 1.26 5.94 22.75
CA ASP A 210 1.14 4.77 23.62
C ASP A 210 1.86 3.56 23.01
N VAL A 211 3.00 3.19 23.58
CA VAL A 211 3.79 2.03 23.16
C VAL A 211 3.00 0.72 23.29
N GLY A 212 2.18 0.59 24.33
CA GLY A 212 1.32 -0.59 24.53
C GLY A 212 0.33 -0.75 23.38
N ARG A 213 -0.33 0.34 22.99
CA ARG A 213 -1.21 0.39 21.79
C ARG A 213 -0.44 0.06 20.52
N ALA A 214 0.72 0.68 20.31
CA ALA A 214 1.54 0.41 19.14
C ALA A 214 1.82 -1.09 18.98
N ILE A 215 2.17 -1.78 20.08
CA ILE A 215 2.43 -3.23 20.09
C ILE A 215 1.15 -4.03 19.84
N ARG A 216 0.02 -3.71 20.50
CA ARG A 216 -1.24 -4.43 20.28
C ARG A 216 -1.73 -4.31 18.86
N VAL A 217 -1.79 -3.08 18.34
CA VAL A 217 -2.28 -2.78 16.99
C VAL A 217 -1.36 -3.40 15.92
N SER A 218 -0.03 -3.30 16.09
CA SER A 218 0.91 -3.92 15.14
C SER A 218 0.82 -5.45 15.07
N ARG A 219 0.41 -6.10 16.17
CA ARG A 219 0.18 -7.56 16.17
C ARG A 219 -1.16 -7.94 15.57
N ALA A 220 -2.16 -7.07 15.67
CA ALA A 220 -3.53 -7.34 15.24
C ALA A 220 -3.79 -6.96 13.78
N VAL A 221 -3.05 -5.99 13.23
CA VAL A 221 -3.16 -5.59 11.81
C VAL A 221 -2.48 -6.62 10.92
N GLU A 222 -3.24 -7.19 9.99
CA GLU A 222 -2.80 -8.22 9.06
C GLU A 222 -2.02 -7.63 7.87
N ALA A 223 -0.83 -7.10 8.16
CA ALA A 223 0.10 -6.56 7.17
C ALA A 223 1.52 -7.00 7.46
N GLY A 224 2.28 -7.28 6.40
CA GLY A 224 3.64 -7.81 6.54
C GLY A 224 4.67 -6.76 6.95
N ASN A 225 4.39 -5.47 6.71
CA ASN A 225 5.33 -4.37 6.95
C ASN A 225 4.61 -3.21 7.64
N LEU A 226 4.93 -2.96 8.90
CA LEU A 226 4.33 -1.88 9.68
C LEU A 226 5.39 -0.90 10.17
N SER A 227 5.05 0.37 10.20
CA SER A 227 5.84 1.43 10.83
C SER A 227 5.04 2.13 11.92
N VAL A 228 5.72 2.59 12.96
CA VAL A 228 5.11 3.37 14.04
C VAL A 228 5.67 4.79 14.00
N ASN A 229 4.77 5.78 13.99
CA ASN A 229 5.08 7.21 13.90
C ASN A 229 5.97 7.57 12.69
N SER A 230 5.81 6.81 11.60
CA SER A 230 6.57 6.93 10.35
C SER A 230 5.81 6.25 9.22
N HIS A 231 6.15 6.57 7.97
CA HIS A 231 5.69 5.84 6.79
C HIS A 231 6.77 4.94 6.20
N SER A 232 7.99 4.96 6.74
CA SER A 232 9.12 4.21 6.24
C SER A 232 9.15 2.80 6.82
N SER A 233 8.66 1.82 6.07
CA SER A 233 8.59 0.41 6.49
C SER A 233 9.52 -0.52 5.69
N VAL A 234 10.09 -0.06 4.58
CA VAL A 234 11.00 -0.88 3.75
C VAL A 234 12.45 -0.66 4.16
N ARG A 235 13.15 -1.74 4.47
CA ARG A 235 14.59 -1.76 4.83
C ARG A 235 15.21 -3.03 4.26
N TYR A 236 16.37 -2.95 3.61
CA TYR A 236 17.04 -4.15 3.12
C TYR A 236 17.57 -5.06 4.23
N SER A 237 17.68 -4.56 5.45
CA SER A 237 18.10 -5.34 6.63
C SER A 237 16.95 -6.07 7.34
N THR A 238 15.70 -5.90 6.90
CA THR A 238 14.54 -6.54 7.50
C THR A 238 13.68 -7.23 6.42
N PRO A 239 12.98 -8.32 6.76
CA PRO A 239 12.12 -9.01 5.80
C PRO A 239 11.04 -8.08 5.25
N PHE A 240 10.75 -8.20 3.96
CA PHE A 240 9.69 -7.50 3.25
C PHE A 240 8.77 -8.50 2.55
N GLY A 241 7.47 -8.28 2.61
CA GLY A 241 6.47 -9.06 1.90
C GLY A 241 5.09 -8.96 2.52
N GLY A 242 4.07 -9.34 1.75
CA GLY A 242 2.67 -9.17 2.11
C GLY A 242 2.04 -10.38 2.80
N PHE A 243 0.87 -10.12 3.41
CA PHE A 243 -0.12 -11.09 3.84
C PHE A 243 -1.22 -11.18 2.79
N LYS A 244 -2.09 -12.16 2.88
CA LYS A 244 -3.29 -12.31 2.04
C LYS A 244 -2.97 -12.21 0.53
N ALA A 245 -3.74 -11.41 -0.22
CA ALA A 245 -3.55 -11.23 -1.66
C ALA A 245 -2.37 -10.32 -2.04
N SER A 246 -1.65 -9.75 -1.06
CA SER A 246 -0.45 -8.96 -1.30
C SER A 246 0.81 -9.79 -1.56
N GLY A 247 0.74 -11.11 -1.41
CA GLY A 247 1.84 -11.95 -1.84
C GLY A 247 2.14 -13.14 -0.96
N ILE A 248 3.24 -13.82 -1.31
CA ILE A 248 3.72 -15.02 -0.62
C ILE A 248 5.25 -15.03 -0.60
N GLY A 249 5.81 -15.47 0.52
CA GLY A 249 7.25 -15.42 0.76
C GLY A 249 7.69 -14.08 1.35
N ARG A 250 9.00 -13.93 1.50
CA ARG A 250 9.63 -12.68 1.96
C ARG A 250 10.86 -12.41 1.11
N GLU A 251 11.07 -11.13 0.82
CA GLU A 251 12.29 -10.59 0.22
C GLU A 251 13.02 -9.76 1.26
N LEU A 252 14.23 -9.33 0.97
CA LEU A 252 15.08 -8.57 1.88
C LEU A 252 15.34 -9.28 3.23
N GLY A 253 16.13 -8.65 4.09
CA GLY A 253 16.52 -9.24 5.36
C GLY A 253 17.51 -10.43 5.22
N PRO A 254 18.03 -10.95 6.32
CA PRO A 254 19.04 -12.00 6.31
C PRO A 254 18.52 -13.34 5.74
N ASP A 255 17.24 -13.66 5.96
CA ASP A 255 16.63 -14.95 5.60
C ASP A 255 16.19 -15.01 4.13
N ALA A 256 16.34 -13.92 3.36
CA ALA A 256 15.94 -13.89 1.94
C ALA A 256 16.63 -14.97 1.09
N LEU A 257 17.86 -15.34 1.44
CA LEU A 257 18.62 -16.38 0.75
C LEU A 257 18.02 -17.78 0.90
N ASP A 258 17.32 -18.07 1.99
CA ASP A 258 16.70 -19.37 2.23
C ASP A 258 15.66 -19.73 1.15
N ALA A 259 15.03 -18.71 0.56
CA ALA A 259 14.12 -18.91 -0.56
C ALA A 259 14.79 -19.42 -1.83
N PHE A 260 16.12 -19.31 -1.96
CA PHE A 260 16.91 -19.71 -3.13
C PHE A 260 17.80 -20.95 -2.88
N THR A 261 17.77 -21.52 -1.69
CA THR A 261 18.55 -22.69 -1.30
C THR A 261 17.65 -23.86 -0.92
N GLU A 262 18.21 -25.08 -0.90
CA GLU A 262 17.52 -26.29 -0.47
C GLU A 262 18.26 -26.93 0.70
N THR A 263 17.54 -27.24 1.77
CA THR A 263 18.09 -28.01 2.90
C THR A 263 18.18 -29.48 2.54
N LYS A 264 19.35 -30.08 2.73
CA LYS A 264 19.58 -31.51 2.55
C LYS A 264 19.98 -32.12 3.89
N ASN A 265 19.34 -33.23 4.26
CA ASN A 265 19.82 -34.08 5.35
C ASN A 265 20.75 -35.15 4.81
N VAL A 266 21.88 -35.37 5.48
CA VAL A 266 22.81 -36.47 5.19
C VAL A 266 23.10 -37.18 6.52
N PHE A 267 22.72 -38.43 6.59
CA PHE A 267 23.00 -39.28 7.75
C PHE A 267 24.18 -40.21 7.41
N PHE A 268 25.14 -40.30 8.33
CA PHE A 268 26.24 -41.24 8.28
C PHE A 268 26.06 -42.28 9.39
N ASP A 269 25.93 -43.55 9.01
CA ASP A 269 25.98 -44.66 9.96
C ASP A 269 27.47 -44.95 10.24
N THR A 270 27.88 -44.72 11.46
CA THR A 270 29.25 -44.96 11.94
C THR A 270 29.40 -46.28 12.67
N GLN A 271 28.35 -47.10 12.73
CA GLN A 271 28.36 -48.42 13.38
C GLN A 271 28.50 -49.57 12.38
N ALA A 272 28.70 -49.30 11.10
CA ALA A 272 28.87 -50.30 10.05
C ALA A 272 30.33 -50.70 9.89
#